data_40413ba086611ed4d2046ba4d127da7c
#
_entry.id   40413ba086611ed4d2046ba4d127da7c
#
_cell.length_a   1.000
_cell.length_b   1.000
_cell.length_c   1.000
_cell.angle_alpha   90.00
_cell.angle_beta   90.00
_cell.angle_gamma   90.00
#
_symmetry.space_group_name_H-M   'P 1'
#
loop_
_entity.id
_entity.type
_entity.pdbx_description
1 polymer ?
#
loop_
_entity_poly.entity_id
_entity_poly.type
_entity_poly.pdbx_seq_one_letter_code
_entity_poly.pdbx_strand_id
1 'polypeptide(L)'
;MLSKNKMKKQWLFLSAFLMSLVSHAHSPDFSTSVLSKTDNGIYVLQITSSLAAFQGEIDYLYTTNAYKTPEAFKKLVVDHFNKNVFFIANEKDTLKFGAPLVLLGHESKLIVEVLNIPKNISSLYFKNSMFKDMPHNQMAVIMLADGLPKDQHVLENENEQTVSLELQEGKWVNLGLGFKPKNMLYVGLFLLLSMVPILYIGYRDRKHIRK
;
A
#
# COMPACT_ATOMS: atom_id res chain seq x y z
N MET A 1 49.13 19.59 -14.98
CA MET A 1 48.80 18.24 -14.48
C MET A 1 47.84 18.18 -13.28
N LEU A 2 47.35 19.31 -12.78
CA LEU A 2 46.47 19.43 -11.60
C LEU A 2 44.98 19.24 -11.90
N SER A 3 44.56 19.20 -13.16
CA SER A 3 43.16 19.17 -13.57
C SER A 3 42.44 17.81 -13.42
N LYS A 4 43.12 16.72 -13.74
CA LYS A 4 42.51 15.36 -13.71
C LYS A 4 42.15 14.86 -12.30
N ASN A 5 42.88 15.24 -11.28
CA ASN A 5 42.58 14.85 -9.90
C ASN A 5 41.45 15.67 -9.27
N LYS A 6 41.29 16.94 -9.66
CA LYS A 6 40.17 17.76 -9.25
C LYS A 6 38.85 17.25 -9.86
N MET A 7 38.87 16.91 -11.14
CA MET A 7 37.71 16.31 -11.81
C MET A 7 37.29 14.98 -11.18
N LYS A 8 38.21 14.07 -10.89
CA LYS A 8 37.88 12.80 -10.21
C LYS A 8 37.25 13.01 -8.83
N LYS A 9 37.74 13.97 -8.04
CA LYS A 9 37.13 14.33 -6.74
C LYS A 9 35.72 14.94 -6.91
N GLN A 10 35.50 15.75 -7.90
CA GLN A 10 34.17 16.34 -8.17
C GLN A 10 33.17 15.27 -8.61
N TRP A 11 33.57 14.31 -9.45
CA TRP A 11 32.72 13.19 -9.84
C TRP A 11 32.41 12.24 -8.66
N LEU A 12 33.35 12.02 -7.76
CA LEU A 12 33.14 11.25 -6.53
C LEU A 12 32.17 11.95 -5.57
N PHE A 13 32.26 13.27 -5.42
CA PHE A 13 31.31 14.05 -4.63
C PHE A 13 29.90 14.07 -5.25
N LEU A 14 29.82 14.19 -6.57
CA LEU A 14 28.54 14.16 -7.28
C LEU A 14 27.86 12.80 -7.19
N SER A 15 28.62 11.71 -7.32
CA SER A 15 28.08 10.34 -7.16
C SER A 15 27.65 10.04 -5.72
N ALA A 16 28.39 10.50 -4.71
CA ALA A 16 28.00 10.36 -3.30
C ALA A 16 26.75 11.20 -2.98
N PHE A 17 26.63 12.40 -3.54
CA PHE A 17 25.46 13.25 -3.41
C PHE A 17 24.22 12.63 -4.10
N LEU A 18 24.38 12.05 -5.30
CA LEU A 18 23.30 11.33 -5.98
C LEU A 18 22.87 10.08 -5.24
N MET A 19 23.78 9.36 -4.61
CA MET A 19 23.43 8.20 -3.77
C MET A 19 22.68 8.58 -2.49
N SER A 20 22.93 9.76 -1.91
CA SER A 20 22.19 10.23 -0.72
C SER A 20 20.73 10.60 -1.03
N LEU A 21 20.40 10.89 -2.27
CA LEU A 21 19.02 11.20 -2.70
C LEU A 21 18.15 9.94 -2.88
N VAL A 22 18.73 8.75 -2.87
CA VAL A 22 18.02 7.48 -3.10
C VAL A 22 17.73 6.73 -1.80
N SER A 23 18.20 7.23 -0.64
CA SER A 23 17.91 6.60 0.65
C SER A 23 16.48 6.94 1.11
N HIS A 24 15.49 6.29 0.55
CA HIS A 24 14.15 6.19 1.13
C HIS A 24 14.20 5.11 2.21
N ALA A 25 14.64 5.50 3.40
CA ALA A 25 14.48 4.65 4.58
C ALA A 25 12.98 4.54 4.86
N HIS A 26 12.46 3.32 4.84
CA HIS A 26 11.12 2.87 5.24
C HIS A 26 10.06 3.97 5.30
N SER A 27 9.19 4.02 4.29
CA SER A 27 8.01 4.88 4.36
C SER A 27 7.19 4.44 5.57
N PRO A 28 6.90 5.31 6.56
CA PRO A 28 6.00 4.99 7.66
C PRO A 28 4.56 4.72 7.19
N ASP A 29 4.30 4.95 5.92
CA ASP A 29 2.98 4.96 5.28
C ASP A 29 2.57 3.58 4.74
N PHE A 30 3.44 2.55 4.85
CA PHE A 30 3.13 1.20 4.39
C PHE A 30 2.53 0.36 5.51
N SER A 31 1.34 -0.18 5.26
CA SER A 31 0.66 -1.10 6.17
C SER A 31 0.30 -2.41 5.48
N THR A 32 -0.01 -3.44 6.24
CA THR A 32 -0.43 -4.74 5.72
C THR A 32 -1.70 -5.22 6.39
N SER A 33 -2.57 -5.88 5.64
CA SER A 33 -3.73 -6.63 6.12
C SER A 33 -3.60 -8.06 5.63
N VAL A 34 -3.34 -9.00 6.53
CA VAL A 34 -3.15 -10.41 6.20
C VAL A 34 -4.35 -11.21 6.68
N LEU A 35 -5.07 -11.85 5.76
CA LEU A 35 -6.07 -12.86 6.08
C LEU A 35 -5.42 -14.24 6.05
N SER A 36 -5.40 -14.92 7.17
CA SER A 36 -4.86 -16.25 7.32
C SER A 36 -5.86 -17.19 7.98
N LYS A 37 -5.58 -18.48 7.94
CA LYS A 37 -6.34 -19.52 8.66
C LYS A 37 -5.40 -20.28 9.56
N THR A 38 -5.75 -20.43 10.82
CA THR A 38 -4.98 -21.22 11.79
C THR A 38 -5.16 -22.72 11.56
N ASP A 39 -4.28 -23.54 12.14
CA ASP A 39 -4.41 -25.02 12.09
C ASP A 39 -5.73 -25.53 12.66
N ASN A 40 -6.34 -24.80 13.59
CA ASN A 40 -7.65 -25.09 14.16
C ASN A 40 -8.82 -24.62 13.26
N GLY A 41 -8.54 -24.10 12.07
CA GLY A 41 -9.56 -23.69 11.12
C GLY A 41 -10.15 -22.29 11.36
N ILE A 42 -9.60 -21.51 12.30
CA ILE A 42 -10.05 -20.16 12.63
C ILE A 42 -9.43 -19.17 11.64
N TYR A 43 -10.26 -18.32 11.04
CA TYR A 43 -9.79 -17.25 10.20
C TYR A 43 -9.38 -16.04 11.03
N VAL A 44 -8.23 -15.49 10.73
CA VAL A 44 -7.62 -14.34 11.45
C VAL A 44 -7.26 -13.25 10.45
N LEU A 45 -7.68 -12.04 10.75
CA LEU A 45 -7.20 -10.84 10.09
C LEU A 45 -6.15 -10.16 10.98
N GLN A 46 -4.95 -9.97 10.45
CA GLN A 46 -3.88 -9.23 11.10
C GLN A 46 -3.60 -7.95 10.31
N ILE A 47 -3.71 -6.81 10.96
CA ILE A 47 -3.34 -5.49 10.42
C ILE A 47 -2.05 -5.07 11.10
N THR A 48 -1.01 -4.76 10.31
CA THR A 48 0.31 -4.37 10.81
C THR A 48 0.70 -3.03 10.21
N SER A 49 1.20 -2.13 11.04
CA SER A 49 1.81 -0.87 10.64
C SER A 49 2.80 -0.39 11.69
N SER A 50 3.52 0.71 11.44
CA SER A 50 4.37 1.32 12.46
C SER A 50 3.52 1.87 13.61
N LEU A 51 4.09 1.94 14.82
CA LEU A 51 3.44 2.62 15.95
C LEU A 51 3.13 4.09 15.62
N ALA A 52 4.04 4.74 14.89
CA ALA A 52 3.87 6.14 14.46
C ALA A 52 2.66 6.31 13.53
N ALA A 53 2.38 5.34 12.64
CA ALA A 53 1.19 5.38 11.79
C ALA A 53 -0.09 5.28 12.61
N PHE A 54 -0.18 4.33 13.55
CA PHE A 54 -1.34 4.22 14.45
C PHE A 54 -1.52 5.48 15.31
N GLN A 55 -0.43 6.05 15.85
CA GLN A 55 -0.48 7.28 16.62
C GLN A 55 -0.91 8.47 15.78
N GLY A 56 -0.31 8.63 14.58
CA GLY A 56 -0.66 9.73 13.68
C GLY A 56 -2.14 9.75 13.32
N GLU A 57 -2.72 8.60 12.99
CA GLU A 57 -4.14 8.48 12.66
C GLU A 57 -5.04 8.78 13.88
N ILE A 58 -4.72 8.22 15.05
CA ILE A 58 -5.50 8.46 16.27
C ILE A 58 -5.38 9.92 16.72
N ASP A 59 -4.19 10.52 16.67
CA ASP A 59 -3.98 11.92 17.05
C ASP A 59 -4.67 12.89 16.07
N TYR A 60 -4.72 12.55 14.79
CA TYR A 60 -5.46 13.32 13.79
C TYR A 60 -6.98 13.35 14.09
N LEU A 61 -7.55 12.19 14.44
CA LEU A 61 -8.99 12.04 14.65
C LEU A 61 -9.47 12.49 16.04
N TYR A 62 -8.66 12.27 17.08
CA TYR A 62 -9.08 12.45 18.48
C TYR A 62 -8.29 13.53 19.24
N THR A 63 -7.34 14.20 18.60
CA THR A 63 -6.34 15.10 19.19
C THR A 63 -5.21 14.39 19.95
N THR A 64 -4.04 15.04 20.03
CA THR A 64 -2.81 14.50 20.65
C THR A 64 -2.88 14.18 22.15
N ASN A 65 -3.95 14.54 22.83
CA ASN A 65 -4.15 14.28 24.26
C ASN A 65 -5.36 13.39 24.57
N ALA A 66 -5.91 12.71 23.56
CA ALA A 66 -7.08 11.86 23.74
C ALA A 66 -6.81 10.62 24.61
N TYR A 67 -5.55 10.21 24.75
CA TYR A 67 -5.15 9.07 25.57
C TYR A 67 -3.92 9.42 26.42
N LYS A 68 -3.85 8.84 27.63
CA LYS A 68 -2.73 9.04 28.56
C LYS A 68 -2.02 7.73 28.90
N THR A 69 -2.63 6.60 28.56
CA THR A 69 -2.09 5.26 28.83
C THR A 69 -2.11 4.41 27.57
N PRO A 70 -1.25 3.39 27.47
CA PRO A 70 -1.29 2.43 26.37
C PRO A 70 -2.66 1.74 26.23
N GLU A 71 -3.35 1.47 27.32
CA GLU A 71 -4.67 0.82 27.32
C GLU A 71 -5.74 1.75 26.73
N ALA A 72 -5.73 3.03 27.07
CA ALA A 72 -6.62 4.03 26.48
C ALA A 72 -6.35 4.18 24.98
N PHE A 73 -5.10 4.17 24.57
CA PHE A 73 -4.71 4.18 23.15
C PHE A 73 -5.22 2.95 22.41
N LYS A 74 -4.98 1.74 22.93
CA LYS A 74 -5.48 0.49 22.34
C LYS A 74 -7.00 0.51 22.14
N LYS A 75 -7.74 1.06 23.10
CA LYS A 75 -9.19 1.22 22.99
C LYS A 75 -9.58 2.10 21.81
N LEU A 76 -8.91 3.25 21.62
CA LEU A 76 -9.17 4.12 20.47
C LEU A 76 -8.82 3.43 19.14
N VAL A 77 -7.74 2.65 19.11
CA VAL A 77 -7.38 1.85 17.93
C VAL A 77 -8.47 0.82 17.60
N VAL A 78 -9.03 0.13 18.61
CA VAL A 78 -10.14 -0.82 18.42
C VAL A 78 -11.41 -0.11 17.95
N ASP A 79 -11.75 1.02 18.55
CA ASP A 79 -12.90 1.82 18.15
C ASP A 79 -12.75 2.32 16.69
N HIS A 80 -11.54 2.69 16.31
CA HIS A 80 -11.21 3.11 14.95
C HIS A 80 -11.29 1.95 13.96
N PHE A 81 -10.76 0.78 14.30
CA PHE A 81 -10.87 -0.45 13.53
C PHE A 81 -12.33 -0.79 13.23
N ASN A 82 -13.19 -0.81 14.24
CA ASN A 82 -14.60 -1.15 14.09
C ASN A 82 -15.39 -0.23 13.15
N LYS A 83 -14.91 1.00 12.97
CA LYS A 83 -15.53 2.00 12.08
C LYS A 83 -15.00 1.94 10.64
N ASN A 84 -13.80 1.43 10.45
CA ASN A 84 -13.06 1.59 9.21
C ASN A 84 -12.73 0.29 8.48
N VAL A 85 -13.00 -0.88 9.09
CA VAL A 85 -12.73 -2.17 8.47
C VAL A 85 -14.02 -2.94 8.24
N PHE A 86 -14.23 -3.34 6.99
CA PHE A 86 -15.43 -4.08 6.56
C PHE A 86 -15.01 -5.25 5.68
N PHE A 87 -15.66 -6.39 5.89
CA PHE A 87 -15.41 -7.58 5.12
C PHE A 87 -16.76 -8.22 4.75
N ILE A 88 -17.04 -8.41 3.47
CA ILE A 88 -18.28 -8.98 2.96
C ILE A 88 -17.92 -10.15 2.05
N ALA A 89 -18.57 -11.29 2.25
CA ALA A 89 -18.46 -12.44 1.38
C ALA A 89 -19.76 -12.63 0.58
N ASN A 90 -19.63 -13.13 -0.66
CA ASN A 90 -20.76 -13.46 -1.53
C ASN A 90 -21.74 -12.29 -1.71
N GLU A 91 -21.22 -11.03 -1.73
CA GLU A 91 -21.99 -9.78 -1.93
C GLU A 91 -22.97 -9.42 -0.79
N LYS A 92 -23.33 -10.34 0.09
CA LYS A 92 -24.40 -10.15 1.10
C LYS A 92 -23.99 -10.54 2.51
N ASP A 93 -23.03 -11.44 2.66
CA ASP A 93 -22.66 -11.99 3.96
C ASP A 93 -21.61 -11.07 4.63
N THR A 94 -22.07 -10.08 5.39
CA THR A 94 -21.17 -9.23 6.18
C THR A 94 -20.54 -10.07 7.28
N LEU A 95 -19.22 -10.23 7.22
CA LEU A 95 -18.44 -10.96 8.21
C LEU A 95 -18.32 -10.13 9.50
N LYS A 96 -18.34 -10.81 10.62
CA LYS A 96 -18.17 -10.17 11.93
C LYS A 96 -16.74 -10.37 12.42
N PHE A 97 -16.31 -9.49 13.28
CA PHE A 97 -15.02 -9.59 13.96
C PHE A 97 -15.23 -9.96 15.41
N GLY A 98 -14.38 -10.82 15.92
CA GLY A 98 -14.27 -11.11 17.35
C GLY A 98 -13.69 -9.91 18.12
N ALA A 99 -13.21 -10.12 19.35
CA ALA A 99 -12.54 -9.09 20.13
C ALA A 99 -11.13 -8.83 19.58
N PRO A 100 -10.82 -7.61 19.11
CA PRO A 100 -9.48 -7.32 18.58
C PRO A 100 -8.43 -7.28 19.69
N LEU A 101 -7.26 -7.85 19.42
CA LEU A 101 -6.06 -7.76 20.23
C LEU A 101 -5.09 -6.74 19.60
N VAL A 102 -4.72 -5.70 20.34
CA VAL A 102 -3.74 -4.71 19.89
C VAL A 102 -2.41 -4.92 20.63
N LEU A 103 -1.37 -5.21 19.85
CA LEU A 103 0.00 -5.35 20.31
C LEU A 103 0.81 -4.13 19.88
N LEU A 104 1.31 -3.36 20.84
CA LEU A 104 2.11 -2.15 20.58
C LEU A 104 3.60 -2.52 20.55
N GLY A 105 4.30 -2.03 19.55
CA GLY A 105 5.72 -2.22 19.35
C GLY A 105 6.21 -1.31 18.22
N HIS A 106 7.46 -1.45 17.82
CA HIS A 106 7.99 -0.74 16.64
C HIS A 106 7.11 -1.02 15.41
N GLU A 107 6.78 -2.29 15.19
CA GLU A 107 5.66 -2.74 14.39
C GLU A 107 4.49 -3.06 15.32
N SER A 108 3.45 -2.27 15.24
CA SER A 108 2.20 -2.50 15.98
C SER A 108 1.25 -3.37 15.18
N LYS A 109 0.51 -4.23 15.87
CA LYS A 109 -0.39 -5.20 15.24
C LYS A 109 -1.77 -5.14 15.88
N LEU A 110 -2.81 -5.19 15.03
CA LEU A 110 -4.16 -5.50 15.43
C LEU A 110 -4.51 -6.88 14.87
N ILE A 111 -4.88 -7.79 15.73
CA ILE A 111 -5.19 -9.19 15.41
C ILE A 111 -6.63 -9.45 15.81
N VAL A 112 -7.43 -9.99 14.91
CA VAL A 112 -8.83 -10.25 15.17
C VAL A 112 -9.31 -11.52 14.45
N GLU A 113 -10.15 -12.29 15.12
CA GLU A 113 -10.85 -13.42 14.52
C GLU A 113 -11.93 -12.93 13.56
N VAL A 114 -12.02 -13.55 12.37
CA VAL A 114 -13.08 -13.29 11.39
C VAL A 114 -14.15 -14.37 11.54
N LEU A 115 -15.35 -13.95 11.91
CA LEU A 115 -16.47 -14.82 12.24
C LEU A 115 -17.46 -14.95 11.07
N ASN A 116 -18.26 -16.00 11.09
CA ASN A 116 -19.35 -16.23 10.14
C ASN A 116 -18.91 -16.33 8.68
N ILE A 117 -17.71 -16.85 8.45
CA ILE A 117 -17.22 -17.08 7.09
C ILE A 117 -18.04 -18.21 6.43
N PRO A 118 -18.64 -17.98 5.25
CA PRO A 118 -19.37 -19.00 4.52
C PRO A 118 -18.46 -20.17 4.13
N LYS A 119 -19.03 -21.39 4.08
CA LYS A 119 -18.28 -22.57 3.62
C LYS A 119 -17.78 -22.43 2.17
N ASN A 120 -18.59 -21.82 1.33
CA ASN A 120 -18.27 -21.55 -0.07
C ASN A 120 -18.18 -20.05 -0.26
N ILE A 121 -17.05 -19.58 -0.73
CA ILE A 121 -16.79 -18.18 -1.02
C ILE A 121 -16.62 -18.05 -2.54
N SER A 122 -17.49 -17.24 -3.17
CA SER A 122 -17.42 -16.91 -4.60
C SER A 122 -16.93 -15.49 -4.83
N SER A 123 -17.15 -14.60 -3.86
CA SER A 123 -16.66 -13.22 -3.93
C SER A 123 -16.28 -12.69 -2.55
N LEU A 124 -15.36 -11.73 -2.52
CA LEU A 124 -14.93 -11.02 -1.32
C LEU A 124 -14.85 -9.53 -1.60
N TYR A 125 -15.44 -8.73 -0.73
CA TYR A 125 -15.22 -7.30 -0.66
C TYR A 125 -14.52 -6.98 0.65
N PHE A 126 -13.39 -6.30 0.57
CA PHE A 126 -12.64 -5.85 1.74
C PHE A 126 -12.39 -4.35 1.66
N LYS A 127 -12.67 -3.66 2.75
CA LYS A 127 -12.35 -2.25 2.94
C LYS A 127 -11.52 -2.10 4.22
N ASN A 128 -10.43 -1.37 4.12
CA ASN A 128 -9.67 -0.95 5.28
C ASN A 128 -9.18 0.49 5.10
N SER A 129 -9.89 1.43 5.70
CA SER A 129 -9.58 2.85 5.67
C SER A 129 -8.96 3.37 6.96
N MET A 130 -8.33 2.49 7.76
CA MET A 130 -7.73 2.88 9.05
C MET A 130 -6.60 3.91 8.94
N PHE A 131 -5.94 3.99 7.81
CA PHE A 131 -4.81 4.90 7.61
C PHE A 131 -5.02 5.83 6.39
N LYS A 132 -6.28 6.06 5.99
CA LYS A 132 -6.62 6.83 4.79
C LYS A 132 -6.18 8.29 4.82
N ASP A 133 -6.08 8.85 6.04
CA ASP A 133 -5.73 10.26 6.24
C ASP A 133 -4.22 10.48 6.30
N MET A 134 -3.43 9.40 6.28
CA MET A 134 -1.97 9.48 6.20
C MET A 134 -1.51 9.78 4.77
N PRO A 135 -0.53 10.70 4.59
CA PRO A 135 0.00 11.00 3.27
C PRO A 135 0.61 9.75 2.61
N HIS A 136 0.31 9.52 1.33
CA HIS A 136 0.84 8.41 0.53
C HIS A 136 0.61 7.01 1.14
N ASN A 137 -0.44 6.86 1.96
CA ASN A 137 -0.75 5.57 2.55
C ASN A 137 -1.02 4.51 1.48
N GLN A 138 -0.34 3.39 1.60
CA GLN A 138 -0.58 2.17 0.84
C GLN A 138 -0.68 0.98 1.79
N MET A 139 -1.67 0.13 1.57
CA MET A 139 -1.87 -1.08 2.36
C MET A 139 -1.84 -2.31 1.46
N ALA A 140 -0.94 -3.24 1.73
CA ALA A 140 -1.00 -4.56 1.09
C ALA A 140 -2.05 -5.43 1.77
N VAL A 141 -3.02 -5.91 1.00
CA VAL A 141 -3.96 -6.96 1.44
C VAL A 141 -3.45 -8.29 0.92
N ILE A 142 -3.17 -9.22 1.84
CA ILE A 142 -2.55 -10.51 1.53
C ILE A 142 -3.50 -11.63 1.96
N MET A 143 -3.91 -12.45 1.01
CA MET A 143 -4.75 -13.62 1.23
C MET A 143 -3.87 -14.86 1.39
N LEU A 144 -3.77 -15.41 2.60
CA LEU A 144 -2.98 -16.62 2.91
C LEU A 144 -3.83 -17.74 3.51
N ALA A 145 -5.15 -17.54 3.60
CA ALA A 145 -6.01 -18.53 4.23
C ALA A 145 -6.09 -19.83 3.41
N ASP A 146 -5.79 -20.95 4.02
CA ASP A 146 -5.92 -22.26 3.39
C ASP A 146 -7.35 -22.54 2.94
N GLY A 147 -7.49 -23.09 1.74
CA GLY A 147 -8.77 -23.32 1.07
C GLY A 147 -9.23 -22.14 0.20
N LEU A 148 -8.50 -21.03 0.20
CA LEU A 148 -8.68 -19.90 -0.72
C LEU A 148 -7.42 -19.71 -1.58
N PRO A 149 -7.54 -19.22 -2.81
CA PRO A 149 -6.37 -18.87 -3.63
C PRO A 149 -5.54 -17.80 -2.92
N LYS A 150 -4.21 -18.00 -2.91
CA LYS A 150 -3.28 -17.00 -2.37
C LYS A 150 -3.18 -15.84 -3.34
N ASP A 151 -3.32 -14.62 -2.84
CA ASP A 151 -3.25 -13.41 -3.68
C ASP A 151 -2.84 -12.19 -2.86
N GLN A 152 -2.46 -11.12 -3.55
CA GLN A 152 -2.07 -9.85 -2.95
C GLN A 152 -2.64 -8.67 -3.76
N HIS A 153 -3.20 -7.70 -3.05
CA HIS A 153 -3.74 -6.48 -3.63
C HIS A 153 -3.24 -5.26 -2.84
N VAL A 154 -3.31 -4.09 -3.45
CA VAL A 154 -2.95 -2.82 -2.79
C VAL A 154 -4.20 -1.97 -2.63
N LEU A 155 -4.44 -1.51 -1.41
CA LEU A 155 -5.43 -0.48 -1.09
C LEU A 155 -4.72 0.88 -1.02
N GLU A 156 -5.31 1.86 -1.66
CA GLU A 156 -4.82 3.24 -1.75
C GLU A 156 -6.01 4.19 -1.95
N ASN A 157 -5.76 5.50 -1.96
CA ASN A 157 -6.85 6.47 -2.10
C ASN A 157 -7.57 6.36 -3.45
N GLU A 158 -6.87 5.95 -4.50
CA GLU A 158 -7.42 5.80 -5.85
C GLU A 158 -8.49 4.71 -5.95
N ASN A 159 -8.42 3.68 -5.10
CA ASN A 159 -9.43 2.62 -5.01
C ASN A 159 -10.30 2.73 -3.75
N GLU A 160 -10.33 3.92 -3.11
CA GLU A 160 -11.14 4.21 -1.92
C GLU A 160 -10.86 3.27 -0.75
N GLN A 161 -9.61 2.77 -0.66
CA GLN A 161 -9.16 1.80 0.34
C GLN A 161 -9.98 0.49 0.30
N THR A 162 -10.39 0.06 -0.90
CA THR A 162 -11.23 -1.14 -1.11
C THR A 162 -10.64 -2.09 -2.14
N VAL A 163 -10.98 -3.36 -2.01
CA VAL A 163 -10.77 -4.38 -3.04
C VAL A 163 -12.02 -5.26 -3.16
N SER A 164 -12.44 -5.52 -4.40
CA SER A 164 -13.55 -6.43 -4.72
C SER A 164 -13.02 -7.57 -5.56
N LEU A 165 -13.16 -8.79 -5.07
CA LEU A 165 -12.61 -10.00 -5.66
C LEU A 165 -13.72 -10.98 -6.01
N GLU A 166 -13.63 -11.62 -7.17
CA GLU A 166 -14.48 -12.72 -7.57
C GLU A 166 -13.62 -13.96 -7.84
N LEU A 167 -14.08 -15.12 -7.40
CA LEU A 167 -13.39 -16.37 -7.62
C LEU A 167 -13.77 -16.94 -8.99
N GLN A 168 -12.85 -16.87 -9.95
CA GLN A 168 -13.02 -17.38 -11.29
C GLN A 168 -11.93 -18.42 -11.59
N GLU A 169 -12.33 -19.62 -11.97
CA GLU A 169 -11.42 -20.73 -12.30
C GLU A 169 -10.33 -21.01 -11.22
N GLY A 170 -10.69 -20.85 -9.96
CA GLY A 170 -9.79 -21.10 -8.82
C GLY A 170 -8.77 -19.98 -8.58
N LYS A 171 -8.97 -18.78 -9.14
CA LYS A 171 -8.15 -17.58 -8.92
C LYS A 171 -9.04 -16.39 -8.54
N TRP A 172 -8.47 -15.49 -7.76
CA TRP A 172 -9.12 -14.20 -7.51
C TRP A 172 -8.97 -13.28 -8.71
N VAL A 173 -10.09 -12.72 -9.15
CA VAL A 173 -10.15 -11.66 -10.17
C VAL A 173 -10.61 -10.40 -9.47
N ASN A 174 -9.81 -9.34 -9.54
CA ASN A 174 -10.17 -8.05 -8.98
C ASN A 174 -11.19 -7.35 -9.88
N LEU A 175 -12.39 -7.13 -9.36
CA LEU A 175 -13.47 -6.42 -10.04
C LEU A 175 -13.37 -4.89 -9.87
N GLY A 176 -12.52 -4.45 -8.96
CA GLY A 176 -12.25 -3.03 -8.71
C GLY A 176 -11.59 -2.39 -9.92
N LEU A 177 -11.99 -1.16 -10.16
CA LEU A 177 -11.59 -0.20 -11.18
C LEU A 177 -10.37 -0.65 -11.98
N GLY A 178 -10.64 -1.26 -13.15
CA GLY A 178 -9.61 -1.61 -14.10
C GLY A 178 -8.65 -0.44 -14.25
N PHE A 179 -7.38 -0.75 -14.37
CA PHE A 179 -6.26 0.15 -14.57
C PHE A 179 -6.70 1.45 -15.26
N LYS A 180 -6.89 2.54 -14.50
CA LYS A 180 -7.21 3.85 -15.09
C LYS A 180 -5.97 4.34 -15.83
N PRO A 181 -6.01 4.43 -17.17
CA PRO A 181 -4.81 4.72 -17.96
C PRO A 181 -4.36 6.18 -17.86
N LYS A 182 -4.70 6.89 -16.76
CA LYS A 182 -4.30 8.30 -16.58
C LYS A 182 -2.78 8.48 -16.66
N ASN A 183 -2.01 7.48 -16.20
CA ASN A 183 -0.56 7.56 -16.23
C ASN A 183 0.05 7.12 -17.56
N MET A 184 -0.64 6.30 -18.37
CA MET A 184 -0.15 5.92 -19.70
C MET A 184 -0.08 7.11 -20.66
N LEU A 185 -0.99 8.07 -20.51
CA LEU A 185 -0.98 9.28 -21.34
C LEU A 185 0.25 10.14 -21.04
N TYR A 186 0.63 10.27 -19.77
CA TYR A 186 1.84 10.99 -19.35
C TYR A 186 3.12 10.25 -19.76
N VAL A 187 3.14 8.92 -19.64
CA VAL A 187 4.28 8.10 -20.10
C VAL A 187 4.42 8.20 -21.62
N GLY A 188 3.33 8.12 -22.37
CA GLY A 188 3.32 8.31 -23.82
C GLY A 188 3.79 9.71 -24.24
N LEU A 189 3.32 10.75 -23.53
CA LEU A 189 3.73 12.13 -23.77
C LEU A 189 5.22 12.35 -23.44
N PHE A 190 5.72 11.76 -22.35
CA PHE A 190 7.13 11.82 -21.97
C PHE A 190 8.03 11.13 -23.00
N LEU A 191 7.64 9.95 -23.49
CA LEU A 191 8.36 9.24 -24.57
C LEU A 191 8.36 10.04 -25.86
N LEU A 192 7.25 10.66 -26.25
CA LEU A 192 7.18 11.53 -27.44
C LEU A 192 8.09 12.74 -27.29
N LEU A 193 8.05 13.42 -26.14
CA LEU A 193 8.91 14.59 -25.88
C LEU A 193 10.41 14.23 -25.84
N SER A 194 10.76 13.04 -25.36
CA SER A 194 12.15 12.57 -25.34
C SER A 194 12.70 12.22 -26.73
N MET A 195 11.84 11.92 -27.70
CA MET A 195 12.25 11.67 -29.09
C MET A 195 12.52 12.96 -29.90
N VAL A 196 11.95 14.09 -29.49
CA VAL A 196 12.11 15.38 -30.21
C VAL A 196 13.58 15.80 -30.34
N PRO A 197 14.42 15.81 -29.29
CA PRO A 197 15.84 16.18 -29.43
C PRO A 197 16.62 15.19 -30.30
N ILE A 198 16.29 13.89 -30.27
CA ILE A 198 16.95 12.87 -31.11
C ILE A 198 16.65 13.11 -32.58
N LEU A 199 15.39 13.38 -32.90
CA LEU A 199 14.98 13.70 -34.27
C LEU A 199 15.57 15.03 -34.74
N TYR A 200 15.68 16.03 -33.87
CA TYR A 200 16.29 17.33 -34.19
C TYR A 200 17.79 17.18 -34.49
N ILE A 201 18.53 16.41 -33.70
CA ILE A 201 19.96 16.14 -33.94
C ILE A 201 20.15 15.40 -35.27
N GLY A 202 19.37 14.34 -35.53
CA GLY A 202 19.43 13.59 -36.78
C GLY A 202 19.06 14.42 -38.00
N TYR A 203 18.13 15.39 -37.88
CA TYR A 203 17.79 16.33 -38.94
C TYR A 203 18.92 17.31 -39.20
N ARG A 204 19.56 17.86 -38.16
CA ARG A 204 20.68 18.79 -38.24
C ARG A 204 21.90 18.18 -38.91
N ASP A 205 22.23 16.95 -38.55
CA ASP A 205 23.40 16.24 -39.09
C ASP A 205 23.22 15.91 -40.58
N ARG A 206 21.99 15.57 -41.03
CA ARG A 206 21.70 15.37 -42.47
C ARG A 206 21.84 16.63 -43.30
N LYS A 207 21.63 17.82 -42.70
CA LYS A 207 21.78 19.11 -43.38
C LYS A 207 23.24 19.53 -43.55
N HIS A 208 24.14 19.04 -42.66
CA HIS A 208 25.58 19.30 -42.75
C HIS A 208 26.31 18.38 -43.75
N ILE A 209 25.77 17.21 -44.04
CA ILE A 209 26.36 16.27 -45.02
C ILE A 209 26.00 16.62 -46.49
N ARG A 210 25.00 17.51 -46.70
CA ARG A 210 24.55 17.91 -48.03
C ARG A 210 25.15 19.26 -48.49
N LYS A 211 26.10 19.81 -47.78
CA LYS A 211 26.93 20.97 -48.20
C LYS A 211 28.37 20.47 -48.38
#